data_68651ff979d9a13c245185f33d4ba43c
#
_entry.id   68651ff979d9a13c245185f33d4ba43c
#
_cell.length_a   1.000
_cell.length_b   1.000
_cell.length_c   1.000
_cell.angle_alpha   90.00
_cell.angle_beta   90.00
_cell.angle_gamma   90.00
#
_symmetry.space_group_name_H-M   'P 1'
#
loop_
_entity.id
_entity.type
_entity.pdbx_description
1 polymer ?
#
loop_
_entity_poly.entity_id
_entity_poly.type
_entity_poly.pdbx_seq_one_letter_code
_entity_poly.pdbx_strand_id
1 'polypeptide(L)'
;GVGCAMARGALEKLAEDSTDGVPFDPASLTEDYELGLAIAEQGGRCRFVRARGEDGQLVATRAFFPSKLSEIVRQKTRWVHGIALQGWDRTGWGRGAAETWMRARDRRGPLTALVLALGYLLLVLTLIISVASAFQWTPPLVISPGMSALIAANLFFLAWRIVWRFLFTARNYGVAEGIFALVRLPMTNIIAIMAGRRAIAAYWRSFFGRGIVWD
;
A
#
# COMPACT_ATOMS: atom_id res chain seq x y z
N GLY A 1 4.15 -5.86 13.56
CA GLY A 1 2.75 -5.46 13.59
C GLY A 1 2.19 -5.28 14.99
N VAL A 2 1.44 -4.24 15.17
CA VAL A 2 0.76 -3.95 16.44
C VAL A 2 -0.40 -4.92 16.59
N GLY A 3 -0.51 -5.62 17.75
CA GLY A 3 -1.58 -6.58 18.01
C GLY A 3 -1.38 -7.96 17.39
N CYS A 4 -0.16 -8.33 17.08
CA CYS A 4 0.19 -9.69 16.70
C CYS A 4 0.56 -10.55 17.92
N ALA A 5 0.05 -11.77 17.96
CA ALA A 5 0.52 -12.81 18.89
C ALA A 5 1.18 -13.91 18.07
N MET A 6 2.32 -14.39 18.52
CA MET A 6 3.12 -15.40 17.84
C MET A 6 3.39 -16.56 18.78
N ALA A 7 3.37 -17.78 18.26
CA ALA A 7 3.76 -18.95 19.02
C ALA A 7 5.27 -18.89 19.30
N ARG A 8 5.65 -19.08 20.57
CA ARG A 8 7.05 -19.02 20.99
C ARG A 8 7.94 -20.00 20.20
N GLY A 9 7.47 -21.24 20.01
CA GLY A 9 8.23 -22.25 19.25
C GLY A 9 8.45 -21.89 17.77
N ALA A 10 7.57 -21.04 17.16
CA ALA A 10 7.83 -20.53 15.81
C ALA A 10 8.96 -19.51 15.79
N LEU A 11 9.07 -18.67 16.82
CA LEU A 11 10.17 -17.71 16.95
C LEU A 11 11.50 -18.40 17.29
N GLU A 12 11.48 -19.41 18.18
CA GLU A 12 12.64 -20.22 18.52
C GLU A 12 13.23 -20.89 17.27
N LYS A 13 12.36 -21.52 16.46
CA LYS A 13 12.77 -22.16 15.22
C LYS A 13 13.36 -21.17 14.21
N LEU A 14 12.80 -19.96 14.09
CA LEU A 14 13.37 -18.93 13.24
C LEU A 14 14.72 -18.43 13.74
N ALA A 15 14.92 -18.33 15.06
CA ALA A 15 16.17 -17.97 15.66
C ALA A 15 17.24 -19.05 15.45
N GLU A 16 16.87 -20.33 15.53
CA GLU A 16 17.77 -21.47 15.25
C GLU A 16 18.23 -21.49 13.79
N ASP A 17 17.34 -21.15 12.84
CA ASP A 17 17.65 -21.09 11.41
C ASP A 17 18.45 -19.80 11.02
N SER A 18 18.56 -18.82 11.94
CA SER A 18 19.27 -17.57 11.72
C SER A 18 20.75 -17.69 12.09
N THR A 19 21.63 -17.07 11.30
CA THR A 19 23.07 -17.02 11.59
C THR A 19 23.42 -16.30 12.88
N ASP A 20 22.59 -15.35 13.28
CA ASP A 20 22.82 -14.47 14.44
C ASP A 20 21.98 -14.91 15.67
N GLY A 21 21.27 -16.03 15.58
CA GLY A 21 20.43 -16.54 16.67
C GLY A 21 19.21 -15.64 17.00
N VAL A 22 18.85 -14.71 16.12
CA VAL A 22 17.71 -13.82 16.31
C VAL A 22 16.65 -14.04 15.23
N PRO A 23 15.35 -14.03 15.56
CA PRO A 23 14.28 -14.29 14.60
C PRO A 23 14.01 -13.11 13.65
N PHE A 24 14.66 -11.97 13.87
CA PHE A 24 14.49 -10.74 13.10
C PHE A 24 15.80 -10.30 12.48
N ASP A 25 15.76 -9.89 11.22
CA ASP A 25 16.92 -9.25 10.61
C ASP A 25 16.93 -7.74 11.00
N PRO A 26 17.99 -7.26 11.68
CA PRO A 26 18.11 -5.86 12.08
C PRO A 26 18.11 -4.86 10.91
N ALA A 27 18.46 -5.32 9.71
CA ALA A 27 18.45 -4.50 8.50
C ALA A 27 17.06 -4.45 7.81
N SER A 28 16.05 -5.19 8.32
CA SER A 28 14.70 -5.15 7.77
C SER A 28 13.98 -3.85 8.15
N LEU A 29 13.37 -3.20 7.18
CA LEU A 29 12.52 -2.02 7.39
C LEU A 29 11.07 -2.39 7.74
N THR A 30 10.71 -3.66 7.49
CA THR A 30 9.36 -4.21 7.65
C THR A 30 9.45 -5.63 8.21
N GLU A 31 10.12 -5.74 9.35
CA GLU A 31 10.40 -7.00 10.05
C GLU A 31 9.14 -7.83 10.32
N ASP A 32 8.03 -7.17 10.62
CA ASP A 32 6.74 -7.81 10.86
C ASP A 32 6.16 -8.48 9.60
N TYR A 33 6.37 -7.89 8.44
CA TYR A 33 5.95 -8.46 7.16
C TYR A 33 6.82 -9.67 6.79
N GLU A 34 8.14 -9.53 6.89
CA GLU A 34 9.09 -10.61 6.58
C GLU A 34 8.92 -11.79 7.53
N LEU A 35 8.71 -11.52 8.82
CA LEU A 35 8.45 -12.54 9.83
C LEU A 35 7.21 -13.37 9.50
N GLY A 36 6.13 -12.73 9.06
CA GLY A 36 4.91 -13.43 8.63
C GLY A 36 5.17 -14.39 7.47
N LEU A 37 6.00 -13.99 6.50
CA LEU A 37 6.42 -14.84 5.38
C LEU A 37 7.31 -15.99 5.84
N ALA A 38 8.29 -15.73 6.70
CA ALA A 38 9.22 -16.73 7.22
C ALA A 38 8.49 -17.82 8.03
N ILE A 39 7.54 -17.43 8.88
CA ILE A 39 6.69 -18.39 9.61
C ILE A 39 5.88 -19.27 8.64
N ALA A 40 5.33 -18.67 7.57
CA ALA A 40 4.58 -19.43 6.58
C ALA A 40 5.47 -20.42 5.79
N GLU A 41 6.70 -20.02 5.47
CA GLU A 41 7.68 -20.87 4.78
C GLU A 41 8.11 -22.09 5.61
N GLN A 42 8.13 -21.95 6.94
CA GLN A 42 8.35 -23.06 7.89
C GLN A 42 7.10 -23.93 8.14
N GLY A 43 6.01 -23.70 7.37
CA GLY A 43 4.75 -24.45 7.50
C GLY A 43 3.83 -23.92 8.61
N GLY A 44 4.14 -22.79 9.22
CA GLY A 44 3.29 -22.10 10.16
C GLY A 44 2.05 -21.51 9.48
N ARG A 45 1.00 -21.26 10.26
CA ARG A 45 -0.25 -20.67 9.77
C ARG A 45 -0.53 -19.36 10.46
N CYS A 46 -0.70 -18.29 9.66
CA CYS A 46 -1.16 -17.00 10.14
C CYS A 46 -2.69 -16.92 10.06
N ARG A 47 -3.32 -16.37 11.10
CA ARG A 47 -4.76 -16.16 11.14
C ARG A 47 -5.08 -14.73 11.55
N PHE A 48 -5.88 -14.06 10.75
CA PHE A 48 -6.48 -12.79 11.14
C PHE A 48 -7.69 -13.07 12.04
N VAL A 49 -7.61 -12.64 13.30
CA VAL A 49 -8.68 -12.81 14.28
C VAL A 49 -9.43 -11.48 14.44
N ARG A 50 -10.74 -11.53 14.24
CA ARG A 50 -11.64 -10.40 14.51
C ARG A 50 -12.48 -10.76 15.73
N ALA A 51 -12.00 -10.36 16.90
CA ALA A 51 -12.67 -10.58 18.17
C ALA A 51 -13.47 -9.32 18.57
N ARG A 52 -14.54 -9.53 19.34
CA ARG A 52 -15.27 -8.46 20.03
C ARG A 52 -15.11 -8.66 21.53
N GLY A 53 -14.97 -7.56 22.25
CA GLY A 53 -14.99 -7.54 23.70
C GLY A 53 -16.40 -7.79 24.26
N GLU A 54 -16.51 -7.87 25.57
CA GLU A 54 -17.79 -8.01 26.29
C GLU A 54 -18.73 -6.82 26.04
N ASP A 55 -18.17 -5.64 25.77
CA ASP A 55 -18.86 -4.42 25.37
C ASP A 55 -19.37 -4.43 23.92
N GLY A 56 -19.16 -5.53 23.17
CA GLY A 56 -19.49 -5.67 21.76
C GLY A 56 -18.57 -4.89 20.81
N GLN A 57 -17.61 -4.12 21.33
CA GLN A 57 -16.66 -3.38 20.50
C GLN A 57 -15.59 -4.29 19.91
N LEU A 58 -15.05 -3.86 18.76
CA LEU A 58 -13.96 -4.59 18.12
C LEU A 58 -12.68 -4.48 18.95
N VAL A 59 -12.10 -5.62 19.35
CA VAL A 59 -10.78 -5.66 19.96
C VAL A 59 -9.75 -5.27 18.90
N ALA A 60 -9.21 -4.06 19.04
CA ALA A 60 -8.26 -3.52 18.08
C ALA A 60 -7.25 -2.62 18.81
N THR A 61 -6.02 -2.64 18.35
CA THR A 61 -5.00 -1.69 18.79
C THR A 61 -5.21 -0.38 18.06
N ARG A 62 -5.21 0.71 18.81
CA ARG A 62 -5.25 2.08 18.28
C ARG A 62 -3.91 2.74 18.54
N ALA A 63 -3.29 3.26 17.50
CA ALA A 63 -2.07 4.05 17.58
C ALA A 63 -2.28 5.39 16.89
N PHE A 64 -1.64 6.44 17.42
CA PHE A 64 -1.63 7.72 16.75
C PHE A 64 -0.81 7.63 15.47
N PHE A 65 -1.41 8.10 14.40
CA PHE A 65 -0.73 8.25 13.12
C PHE A 65 -0.07 9.64 13.09
N PRO A 66 1.08 9.82 12.42
CA PRO A 66 1.68 11.14 12.29
C PRO A 66 0.70 12.14 11.72
N SER A 67 0.65 13.34 12.29
CA SER A 67 -0.24 14.43 11.85
C SER A 67 0.35 15.25 10.71
N LYS A 68 1.70 15.28 10.58
CA LYS A 68 2.40 16.03 9.57
C LYS A 68 2.54 15.23 8.28
N LEU A 69 2.26 15.86 7.14
CA LEU A 69 2.33 15.23 5.83
C LEU A 69 3.72 14.62 5.55
N SER A 70 4.80 15.32 5.91
CA SER A 70 6.17 14.84 5.72
C SER A 70 6.44 13.53 6.47
N GLU A 71 5.94 13.40 7.67
CA GLU A 71 6.10 12.21 8.50
C GLU A 71 5.26 11.03 7.97
N ILE A 72 4.02 11.31 7.52
CA ILE A 72 3.16 10.31 6.87
C ILE A 72 3.84 9.76 5.60
N VAL A 73 4.36 10.66 4.76
CA VAL A 73 5.05 10.28 3.53
C VAL A 73 6.29 9.46 3.85
N ARG A 74 7.10 9.86 4.85
CA ARG A 74 8.28 9.14 5.30
C ARG A 74 7.93 7.72 5.76
N GLN A 75 6.94 7.58 6.64
CA GLN A 75 6.49 6.27 7.12
C GLN A 75 6.01 5.37 5.98
N LYS A 76 5.18 5.91 5.08
CA LYS A 76 4.71 5.15 3.92
C LYS A 76 5.83 4.82 2.94
N THR A 77 6.82 5.68 2.78
CA THR A 77 8.01 5.39 1.98
C THR A 77 8.75 4.18 2.52
N ARG A 78 8.97 4.10 3.85
CA ARG A 78 9.58 2.94 4.50
C ARG A 78 8.81 1.65 4.20
N TRP A 79 7.49 1.69 4.33
CA TRP A 79 6.65 0.51 4.05
C TRP A 79 6.71 0.08 2.58
N VAL A 80 6.60 1.03 1.65
CA VAL A 80 6.69 0.71 0.21
C VAL A 80 8.08 0.15 -0.13
N HIS A 81 9.14 0.76 0.41
CA HIS A 81 10.51 0.31 0.18
C HIS A 81 10.76 -1.07 0.81
N GLY A 82 10.39 -1.26 2.08
CA GLY A 82 10.61 -2.51 2.81
C GLY A 82 9.80 -3.68 2.25
N ILE A 83 8.55 -3.47 1.83
CA ILE A 83 7.71 -4.57 1.32
C ILE A 83 7.96 -4.84 -0.16
N ALA A 84 7.96 -3.79 -1.00
CA ALA A 84 7.89 -3.96 -2.44
C ALA A 84 9.25 -3.99 -3.15
N LEU A 85 10.30 -3.46 -2.53
CA LEU A 85 11.62 -3.33 -3.13
C LEU A 85 12.64 -4.16 -2.34
N GLN A 86 13.15 -3.68 -1.21
CA GLN A 86 14.11 -4.41 -0.38
C GLN A 86 13.57 -5.78 0.07
N GLY A 87 12.31 -5.85 0.51
CA GLY A 87 11.69 -7.11 0.90
C GLY A 87 11.55 -8.09 -0.26
N TRP A 88 11.43 -7.60 -1.50
CA TRP A 88 11.47 -8.47 -2.67
C TRP A 88 12.85 -9.08 -2.86
N ASP A 89 13.92 -8.27 -2.81
CA ASP A 89 15.30 -8.75 -2.95
C ASP A 89 15.62 -9.84 -1.91
N ARG A 90 15.08 -9.72 -0.71
CA ARG A 90 15.35 -10.63 0.43
C ARG A 90 14.46 -11.88 0.43
N THR A 91 13.18 -11.75 0.13
CA THR A 91 12.21 -12.86 0.28
C THR A 91 11.79 -13.51 -1.05
N GLY A 92 12.20 -12.95 -2.18
CA GLY A 92 11.88 -13.48 -3.51
C GLY A 92 10.39 -13.68 -3.78
N TRP A 93 10.05 -14.56 -4.67
CA TRP A 93 8.69 -15.00 -4.97
C TRP A 93 8.34 -16.23 -4.12
N GLY A 94 7.07 -16.36 -3.75
CA GLY A 94 6.59 -17.49 -2.97
C GLY A 94 6.53 -18.80 -3.76
N ARG A 95 6.35 -19.89 -3.03
CA ARG A 95 6.17 -21.22 -3.61
C ARG A 95 4.70 -21.44 -3.92
N GLY A 96 4.36 -21.58 -5.20
CA GLY A 96 2.99 -21.82 -5.65
C GLY A 96 2.22 -20.54 -6.05
N ALA A 97 1.18 -20.73 -6.87
CA ALA A 97 0.45 -19.63 -7.52
C ALA A 97 -0.25 -18.68 -6.53
N ALA A 98 -0.83 -19.20 -5.47
CA ALA A 98 -1.56 -18.40 -4.48
C ALA A 98 -0.62 -17.46 -3.71
N GLU A 99 0.53 -17.96 -3.28
CA GLU A 99 1.52 -17.17 -2.55
C GLU A 99 2.18 -16.14 -3.45
N THR A 100 2.56 -16.53 -4.67
CA THR A 100 3.08 -15.61 -5.69
C THR A 100 2.10 -14.47 -5.97
N TRP A 101 0.80 -14.79 -6.11
CA TRP A 101 -0.24 -13.79 -6.28
C TRP A 101 -0.35 -12.84 -5.08
N MET A 102 -0.28 -13.36 -3.85
CA MET A 102 -0.34 -12.54 -2.64
C MET A 102 0.88 -11.62 -2.55
N ARG A 103 2.10 -12.12 -2.79
CA ARG A 103 3.32 -11.31 -2.81
C ARG A 103 3.28 -10.25 -3.94
N ALA A 104 2.81 -10.59 -5.13
CA ALA A 104 2.62 -9.64 -6.22
C ALA A 104 1.65 -8.52 -5.84
N ARG A 105 0.54 -8.87 -5.17
CA ARG A 105 -0.44 -7.91 -4.68
C ARG A 105 0.15 -6.96 -3.65
N ASP A 106 0.96 -7.46 -2.73
CA ASP A 106 1.57 -6.65 -1.67
C ASP A 106 2.65 -5.72 -2.25
N ARG A 107 3.37 -6.16 -3.28
CA ARG A 107 4.45 -5.43 -3.95
C ARG A 107 3.99 -4.43 -5.00
N ARG A 108 2.72 -4.34 -5.30
CA ARG A 108 2.17 -3.41 -6.31
C ARG A 108 2.29 -1.92 -5.94
N GLY A 109 2.74 -1.59 -4.73
CA GLY A 109 2.82 -0.22 -4.22
C GLY A 109 3.47 0.78 -5.19
N PRO A 110 4.70 0.54 -5.67
CA PRO A 110 5.39 1.40 -6.63
C PRO A 110 4.63 1.55 -7.96
N LEU A 111 4.10 0.46 -8.50
CA LEU A 111 3.30 0.47 -9.73
C LEU A 111 2.00 1.28 -9.53
N THR A 112 1.33 1.09 -8.41
CA THR A 112 0.12 1.86 -8.08
C THR A 112 0.42 3.35 -7.99
N ALA A 113 1.54 3.73 -7.38
CA ALA A 113 1.96 5.13 -7.29
C ALA A 113 2.22 5.74 -8.68
N LEU A 114 2.87 5.00 -9.59
CA LEU A 114 3.11 5.41 -10.97
C LEU A 114 1.80 5.58 -11.74
N VAL A 115 0.91 4.59 -11.69
CA VAL A 115 -0.40 4.64 -12.38
C VAL A 115 -1.24 5.81 -11.87
N LEU A 116 -1.26 6.07 -10.54
CA LEU A 116 -1.94 7.22 -9.98
C LEU A 116 -1.33 8.54 -10.47
N ALA A 117 0.01 8.65 -10.49
CA ALA A 117 0.69 9.87 -10.97
C ALA A 117 0.35 10.15 -12.43
N LEU A 118 0.41 9.14 -13.31
CA LEU A 118 0.01 9.26 -14.72
C LEU A 118 -1.48 9.60 -14.87
N GLY A 119 -2.34 8.99 -14.06
CA GLY A 119 -3.78 9.28 -14.06
C GLY A 119 -4.09 10.74 -13.69
N TYR A 120 -3.44 11.27 -12.64
CA TYR A 120 -3.59 12.68 -12.28
C TYR A 120 -2.98 13.63 -13.33
N LEU A 121 -1.83 13.27 -13.93
CA LEU A 121 -1.25 14.03 -15.02
C LEU A 121 -2.21 14.10 -16.21
N LEU A 122 -2.76 12.97 -16.64
CA LEU A 122 -3.73 12.90 -17.74
C LEU A 122 -5.00 13.70 -17.42
N LEU A 123 -5.48 13.66 -16.18
CA LEU A 123 -6.63 14.46 -15.75
C LEU A 123 -6.35 15.96 -15.90
N VAL A 124 -5.18 16.43 -15.44
CA VAL A 124 -4.77 17.84 -15.56
C VAL A 124 -4.62 18.24 -17.03
N LEU A 125 -3.95 17.41 -17.85
CA LEU A 125 -3.79 17.69 -19.28
C LEU A 125 -5.14 17.74 -20.00
N THR A 126 -6.04 16.80 -19.70
CA THR A 126 -7.41 16.80 -20.26
C THR A 126 -8.17 18.06 -19.87
N LEU A 127 -8.05 18.50 -18.62
CA LEU A 127 -8.67 19.75 -18.18
C LEU A 127 -8.11 20.96 -18.93
N ILE A 128 -6.77 21.05 -19.06
CA ILE A 128 -6.12 22.14 -19.80
C ILE A 128 -6.57 22.17 -21.25
N ILE A 129 -6.57 21.02 -21.94
CA ILE A 129 -6.98 20.93 -23.34
C ILE A 129 -8.49 21.28 -23.49
N SER A 130 -9.34 20.82 -22.56
CA SER A 130 -10.77 21.13 -22.58
C SER A 130 -11.04 22.61 -22.41
N VAL A 131 -10.31 23.28 -21.50
CA VAL A 131 -10.38 24.73 -21.31
C VAL A 131 -9.89 25.46 -22.56
N ALA A 132 -8.72 25.08 -23.10
CA ALA A 132 -8.18 25.68 -24.33
C ALA A 132 -9.12 25.51 -25.53
N SER A 133 -9.80 24.35 -25.64
CA SER A 133 -10.80 24.10 -26.68
C SER A 133 -12.07 24.96 -26.49
N ALA A 134 -12.49 25.19 -25.25
CA ALA A 134 -13.62 26.09 -24.97
C ALA A 134 -13.35 27.55 -25.42
N PHE A 135 -12.06 27.98 -25.37
CA PHE A 135 -11.61 29.26 -25.91
C PHE A 135 -11.22 29.19 -27.41
N GLN A 136 -11.47 28.07 -28.10
CA GLN A 136 -11.13 27.84 -29.50
C GLN A 136 -9.63 27.93 -29.83
N TRP A 137 -8.76 27.77 -28.84
CA TRP A 137 -7.29 27.76 -29.02
C TRP A 137 -6.78 26.43 -29.57
N THR A 138 -7.53 25.34 -29.32
CA THR A 138 -7.20 23.99 -29.80
C THR A 138 -8.47 23.30 -30.29
N PRO A 139 -8.37 22.31 -31.21
CA PRO A 139 -9.52 21.50 -31.59
C PRO A 139 -10.05 20.71 -30.36
N PRO A 140 -11.34 20.35 -30.35
CA PRO A 140 -11.93 19.55 -29.28
C PRO A 140 -11.29 18.16 -29.20
N LEU A 141 -11.20 17.66 -27.99
CA LEU A 141 -10.65 16.32 -27.72
C LEU A 141 -11.62 15.25 -28.28
N VAL A 142 -11.16 14.51 -29.29
CA VAL A 142 -11.92 13.41 -29.86
C VAL A 142 -11.55 12.11 -29.14
N ILE A 143 -12.53 11.54 -28.43
CA ILE A 143 -12.37 10.28 -27.70
C ILE A 143 -12.88 9.13 -28.57
N SER A 144 -12.05 8.16 -28.88
CA SER A 144 -12.47 6.97 -29.64
C SER A 144 -13.47 6.12 -28.83
N PRO A 145 -14.33 5.32 -29.49
CA PRO A 145 -15.28 4.44 -28.81
C PRO A 145 -14.59 3.46 -27.82
N GLY A 146 -13.44 2.92 -28.19
CA GLY A 146 -12.67 2.05 -27.31
C GLY A 146 -12.16 2.77 -26.05
N MET A 147 -11.68 4.00 -26.19
CA MET A 147 -11.26 4.82 -25.05
C MET A 147 -12.48 5.16 -24.16
N SER A 148 -13.61 5.48 -24.74
CA SER A 148 -14.85 5.73 -23.97
C SER A 148 -15.27 4.51 -23.15
N ALA A 149 -15.19 3.31 -23.72
CA ALA A 149 -15.47 2.06 -23.02
C ALA A 149 -14.49 1.82 -21.85
N LEU A 150 -13.19 2.07 -22.04
CA LEU A 150 -12.19 1.97 -20.96
C LEU A 150 -12.43 2.98 -19.85
N ILE A 151 -12.78 4.22 -20.19
CA ILE A 151 -13.12 5.26 -19.19
C ILE A 151 -14.36 4.82 -18.41
N ALA A 152 -15.42 4.35 -19.09
CA ALA A 152 -16.63 3.87 -18.43
C ALA A 152 -16.35 2.70 -17.49
N ALA A 153 -15.53 1.73 -17.89
CA ALA A 153 -15.11 0.62 -17.04
C ALA A 153 -14.34 1.10 -15.82
N ASN A 154 -13.39 2.04 -15.98
CA ASN A 154 -12.65 2.61 -14.86
C ASN A 154 -13.56 3.38 -13.89
N LEU A 155 -14.52 4.15 -14.40
CA LEU A 155 -15.50 4.85 -13.56
C LEU A 155 -16.40 3.88 -12.81
N PHE A 156 -16.82 2.78 -13.42
CA PHE A 156 -17.56 1.71 -12.75
C PHE A 156 -16.76 1.13 -11.58
N PHE A 157 -15.50 0.74 -11.81
CA PHE A 157 -14.65 0.19 -10.73
C PHE A 157 -14.30 1.22 -9.65
N LEU A 158 -14.19 2.50 -10.03
CA LEU A 158 -14.04 3.58 -9.05
C LEU A 158 -15.28 3.69 -8.17
N ALA A 159 -16.48 3.73 -8.77
CA ALA A 159 -17.75 3.78 -8.03
C ALA A 159 -17.91 2.56 -7.12
N TRP A 160 -17.62 1.35 -7.62
CA TRP A 160 -17.60 0.13 -6.85
C TRP A 160 -16.68 0.24 -5.63
N ARG A 161 -15.44 0.71 -5.81
CA ARG A 161 -14.48 0.90 -4.74
C ARG A 161 -14.96 1.94 -3.71
N ILE A 162 -15.58 3.03 -4.16
CA ILE A 162 -16.13 4.09 -3.30
C ILE A 162 -17.24 3.52 -2.42
N VAL A 163 -18.21 2.80 -3.02
CA VAL A 163 -19.33 2.18 -2.29
C VAL A 163 -18.82 1.24 -1.20
N TRP A 164 -17.95 0.30 -1.53
CA TRP A 164 -17.42 -0.64 -0.53
C TRP A 164 -16.59 0.04 0.55
N ARG A 165 -15.79 1.03 0.19
CA ARG A 165 -15.03 1.80 1.16
C ARG A 165 -15.94 2.53 2.15
N PHE A 166 -17.01 3.15 1.65
CA PHE A 166 -18.02 3.79 2.49
C PHE A 166 -18.69 2.77 3.41
N LEU A 167 -19.25 1.70 2.84
CA LEU A 167 -20.01 0.71 3.60
C LEU A 167 -19.18 0.07 4.72
N PHE A 168 -17.95 -0.36 4.42
CA PHE A 168 -17.10 -0.96 5.44
C PHE A 168 -16.67 0.03 6.52
N THR A 169 -16.41 1.28 6.16
CA THR A 169 -16.04 2.29 7.16
C THR A 169 -17.25 2.69 7.99
N ALA A 170 -18.38 2.97 7.36
CA ALA A 170 -19.61 3.35 8.05
C ALA A 170 -20.11 2.26 9.01
N ARG A 171 -19.99 0.98 8.61
CA ARG A 171 -20.38 -0.15 9.46
C ARG A 171 -19.53 -0.28 10.73
N ASN A 172 -18.26 0.09 10.68
CA ASN A 172 -17.34 -0.10 11.81
C ASN A 172 -17.18 1.16 12.67
N TYR A 173 -17.32 2.35 12.09
CA TYR A 173 -16.97 3.63 12.73
C TYR A 173 -18.07 4.69 12.64
N GLY A 174 -19.20 4.37 12.00
CA GLY A 174 -20.32 5.29 11.81
C GLY A 174 -20.30 6.00 10.44
N VAL A 175 -21.47 6.54 10.06
CA VAL A 175 -21.71 7.13 8.72
C VAL A 175 -20.79 8.33 8.46
N ALA A 176 -20.57 9.19 9.47
CA ALA A 176 -19.69 10.35 9.35
C ALA A 176 -18.27 9.95 8.94
N GLU A 177 -17.69 8.93 9.60
CA GLU A 177 -16.36 8.42 9.23
C GLU A 177 -16.35 7.76 7.84
N GLY A 178 -17.47 7.14 7.43
CA GLY A 178 -17.66 6.65 6.07
C GLY A 178 -17.54 7.77 5.04
N ILE A 179 -18.19 8.91 5.25
CA ILE A 179 -18.10 10.09 4.37
C ILE A 179 -16.68 10.66 4.38
N PHE A 180 -16.08 10.86 5.55
CA PHE A 180 -14.70 11.36 5.65
C PHE A 180 -13.68 10.44 4.97
N ALA A 181 -13.91 9.13 4.96
CA ALA A 181 -13.05 8.18 4.24
C ALA A 181 -13.04 8.43 2.73
N LEU A 182 -14.16 8.94 2.16
CA LEU A 182 -14.24 9.31 0.74
C LEU A 182 -13.53 10.64 0.46
N VAL A 183 -13.79 11.65 1.30
CA VAL A 183 -13.14 12.98 1.18
C VAL A 183 -11.61 12.88 1.27
N ARG A 184 -11.10 11.93 2.07
CA ARG A 184 -9.65 11.68 2.21
C ARG A 184 -9.02 10.94 1.02
N LEU A 185 -9.80 10.43 0.03
CA LEU A 185 -9.26 9.65 -1.09
C LEU A 185 -8.21 10.41 -1.91
N PRO A 186 -8.43 11.65 -2.36
CA PRO A 186 -7.44 12.38 -3.14
C PRO A 186 -6.13 12.58 -2.38
N MET A 187 -6.22 12.96 -1.09
CA MET A 187 -5.05 13.12 -0.24
C MET A 187 -4.29 11.81 -0.05
N THR A 188 -4.99 10.70 0.14
CA THR A 188 -4.40 9.37 0.25
C THR A 188 -3.63 8.98 -1.02
N ASN A 189 -4.17 9.32 -2.20
CA ASN A 189 -3.52 9.07 -3.48
C ASN A 189 -2.26 9.94 -3.66
N ILE A 190 -2.33 11.23 -3.31
CA ILE A 190 -1.16 12.12 -3.34
C ILE A 190 -0.04 11.59 -2.44
N ILE A 191 -0.38 11.19 -1.21
CA ILE A 191 0.59 10.60 -0.29
C ILE A 191 1.19 9.30 -0.86
N ALA A 192 0.39 8.46 -1.53
CA ALA A 192 0.87 7.24 -2.17
C ALA A 192 1.86 7.53 -3.32
N ILE A 193 1.57 8.54 -4.14
CA ILE A 193 2.46 9.01 -5.21
C ILE A 193 3.79 9.52 -4.64
N MET A 194 3.72 10.39 -3.62
CA MET A 194 4.91 10.94 -2.97
C MET A 194 5.78 9.84 -2.33
N ALA A 195 5.16 8.90 -1.62
CA ALA A 195 5.84 7.80 -0.97
C ALA A 195 6.45 6.83 -1.99
N GLY A 196 5.71 6.45 -3.02
CA GLY A 196 6.19 5.56 -4.09
C GLY A 196 7.37 6.15 -4.85
N ARG A 197 7.29 7.44 -5.23
CA ARG A 197 8.41 8.16 -5.86
C ARG A 197 9.66 8.14 -4.99
N ARG A 198 9.52 8.45 -3.69
CA ARG A 198 10.66 8.45 -2.76
C ARG A 198 11.25 7.05 -2.57
N ALA A 199 10.41 6.03 -2.47
CA ALA A 199 10.84 4.65 -2.33
C ALA A 199 11.63 4.17 -3.56
N ILE A 200 11.12 4.41 -4.77
CA ILE A 200 11.81 4.07 -6.03
C ILE A 200 13.15 4.81 -6.13
N ALA A 201 13.16 6.12 -5.83
CA ALA A 201 14.39 6.91 -5.88
C ALA A 201 15.43 6.44 -4.85
N ALA A 202 15.01 6.05 -3.64
CA ALA A 202 15.87 5.49 -2.61
C ALA A 202 16.45 4.14 -3.05
N TYR A 203 15.60 3.27 -3.59
CA TYR A 203 16.01 1.97 -4.12
C TYR A 203 16.99 2.11 -5.28
N TRP A 204 16.73 3.01 -6.22
CA TRP A 204 17.66 3.28 -7.33
C TRP A 204 19.03 3.76 -6.83
N ARG A 205 19.06 4.62 -5.80
CA ARG A 205 20.32 5.11 -5.22
C ARG A 205 21.13 4.01 -4.53
N SER A 206 20.48 2.98 -3.98
CA SER A 206 21.17 1.86 -3.35
C SER A 206 22.05 1.07 -4.32
N PHE A 207 21.68 0.97 -5.60
CA PHE A 207 22.52 0.35 -6.62
C PHE A 207 23.84 1.09 -6.89
N PHE A 208 23.92 2.38 -6.53
CA PHE A 208 25.13 3.19 -6.66
C PHE A 208 25.92 3.32 -5.35
N GLY A 209 25.73 2.38 -4.43
CA GLY A 209 26.47 2.33 -3.16
C GLY A 209 26.14 3.47 -2.17
N ARG A 210 25.08 4.25 -2.41
CA ARG A 210 24.61 5.26 -1.47
C ARG A 210 23.70 4.61 -0.44
N GLY A 211 24.19 4.46 0.79
CA GLY A 211 23.39 3.98 1.92
C GLY A 211 22.10 4.77 2.05
N ILE A 212 20.98 4.08 2.31
CA ILE A 212 19.69 4.72 2.53
C ILE A 212 19.65 5.17 3.98
N VAL A 213 19.70 6.49 4.21
CA VAL A 213 19.50 7.08 5.53
C VAL A 213 18.00 7.31 5.71
N TRP A 214 17.44 6.68 6.72
CA TRP A 214 16.05 6.85 7.15
C TRP A 214 16.02 7.80 8.35
N ASP A 215 15.98 9.11 8.10
CA ASP A 215 15.83 10.12 9.15
C ASP A 215 14.43 10.13 9.76
#